data_5503a75b302d4621d29c76ac039497c5
#
_entry.id   5503a75b302d4621d29c76ac039497c5
#
_cell.length_a   1.000
_cell.length_b   1.000
_cell.length_c   1.000
_cell.angle_alpha   90.00
_cell.angle_beta   90.00
_cell.angle_gamma   90.00
#
_symmetry.space_group_name_H-M   'P 1'
#
loop_
_entity.id
_entity.type
_entity.pdbx_description
1 polymer ?
#
loop_
_entity_poly.entity_id
_entity_poly.type
_entity_poly.pdbx_seq_one_letter_code
_entity_poly.pdbx_strand_id
1 'polypeptide(L)'
;LNLYECQGVVDVSALGGVHTLKLSDCRGVVDVSALGGVHTLDLSRCAGVVDVSALGGVHTLNLSWCRGVVDVSALGGVHTLNLFGCRGVVDVSALGGVHTLDLSHCRGVVDVSALGGVHTLRLSHCAGVVDVSALGGVHTLDLSRACVQV
;
A
#
# COMPACT_ATOMS: atom_id res chain seq x y z
N LEU A 1 -12.70 0.88 -15.57
CA LEU A 1 -13.98 0.90 -14.84
C LEU A 1 -13.83 1.74 -13.57
N ASN A 2 -14.73 2.69 -13.37
CA ASN A 2 -14.74 3.55 -12.19
C ASN A 2 -16.05 3.37 -11.44
N LEU A 3 -15.96 2.88 -10.20
CA LEU A 3 -17.06 2.63 -9.28
C LEU A 3 -16.87 3.42 -7.97
N TYR A 4 -16.25 4.60 -8.04
CA TYR A 4 -15.99 5.45 -6.88
C TYR A 4 -17.29 5.70 -6.08
N GLU A 5 -17.19 5.51 -4.74
CA GLU A 5 -18.31 5.69 -3.79
C GLU A 5 -19.56 4.82 -4.06
N CYS A 6 -19.44 3.76 -4.86
CA CYS A 6 -20.57 2.85 -5.11
C CYS A 6 -20.81 1.95 -3.89
N GLN A 7 -21.63 2.42 -2.94
CA GLN A 7 -21.84 1.73 -1.66
C GLN A 7 -22.57 0.39 -1.80
N GLY A 8 -23.29 0.17 -2.90
CA GLY A 8 -23.95 -1.11 -3.16
C GLY A 8 -23.06 -2.18 -3.77
N VAL A 9 -21.83 -1.85 -4.13
CA VAL A 9 -20.86 -2.82 -4.66
C VAL A 9 -20.28 -3.62 -3.51
N VAL A 10 -20.51 -4.94 -3.53
CA VAL A 10 -20.03 -5.89 -2.53
C VAL A 10 -19.21 -6.99 -3.21
N ASP A 11 -19.79 -7.64 -4.23
CA ASP A 11 -19.15 -8.72 -4.98
C ASP A 11 -18.43 -8.15 -6.21
N VAL A 12 -17.11 -8.26 -6.19
CA VAL A 12 -16.21 -7.81 -7.28
C VAL A 12 -15.56 -8.99 -8.01
N SER A 13 -16.01 -10.22 -7.77
CA SER A 13 -15.40 -11.45 -8.31
C SER A 13 -15.37 -11.49 -9.83
N ALA A 14 -16.30 -10.83 -10.51
CA ALA A 14 -16.34 -10.76 -11.97
C ALA A 14 -15.41 -9.69 -12.57
N LEU A 15 -14.74 -8.88 -11.76
CA LEU A 15 -13.97 -7.72 -12.21
C LEU A 15 -12.48 -7.98 -12.37
N GLY A 16 -12.01 -9.22 -12.15
CA GLY A 16 -10.60 -9.58 -12.21
C GLY A 16 -9.92 -9.41 -13.57
N GLY A 17 -10.71 -9.34 -14.65
CA GLY A 17 -10.19 -9.08 -16.00
C GLY A 17 -10.13 -7.61 -16.40
N VAL A 18 -10.56 -6.70 -15.54
CA VAL A 18 -10.53 -5.25 -15.81
C VAL A 18 -9.10 -4.74 -15.69
N HIS A 19 -8.60 -4.03 -16.70
CA HIS A 19 -7.23 -3.50 -16.68
C HIS A 19 -7.06 -2.40 -15.63
N THR A 20 -7.96 -1.44 -15.57
CA THR A 20 -7.95 -0.34 -14.59
C THR A 20 -9.28 -0.31 -13.86
N LEU A 21 -9.23 -0.52 -12.55
CA LEU A 21 -10.40 -0.62 -11.68
C LEU A 21 -10.27 0.36 -10.51
N LYS A 22 -11.26 1.23 -10.35
CA LYS A 22 -11.36 2.16 -9.23
C LYS A 22 -12.57 1.80 -8.39
N LEU A 23 -12.30 1.45 -7.12
CA LEU A 23 -13.29 1.07 -6.10
C LEU A 23 -13.15 1.94 -4.85
N SER A 24 -12.51 3.11 -4.97
CA SER A 24 -12.28 3.96 -3.80
C SER A 24 -13.59 4.30 -3.09
N ASP A 25 -13.54 4.25 -1.76
CA ASP A 25 -14.69 4.47 -0.86
C ASP A 25 -15.86 3.48 -1.03
N CYS A 26 -15.66 2.32 -1.69
CA CYS A 26 -16.65 1.24 -1.76
C CYS A 26 -16.59 0.42 -0.46
N ARG A 27 -17.33 0.85 0.57
CA ARG A 27 -17.22 0.29 1.91
C ARG A 27 -17.75 -1.15 2.04
N GLY A 28 -18.56 -1.59 1.10
CA GLY A 28 -19.08 -2.96 1.07
C GLY A 28 -18.10 -3.98 0.49
N VAL A 29 -17.02 -3.55 -0.15
CA VAL A 29 -16.00 -4.44 -0.71
C VAL A 29 -15.12 -4.97 0.40
N VAL A 30 -15.09 -6.30 0.54
CA VAL A 30 -14.30 -7.02 1.54
C VAL A 30 -13.38 -8.03 0.87
N ASP A 31 -13.92 -8.90 0.03
CA ASP A 31 -13.17 -9.93 -0.68
C ASP A 31 -12.65 -9.39 -2.01
N VAL A 32 -11.33 -9.24 -2.11
CA VAL A 32 -10.61 -8.76 -3.29
C VAL A 32 -9.75 -9.86 -3.93
N SER A 33 -9.96 -11.13 -3.54
CA SER A 33 -9.15 -12.26 -3.98
C SER A 33 -9.17 -12.48 -5.49
N ALA A 34 -10.24 -12.08 -6.19
CA ALA A 34 -10.35 -12.17 -7.63
C ALA A 34 -9.62 -11.06 -8.41
N LEU A 35 -9.09 -10.04 -7.73
CA LEU A 35 -8.57 -8.82 -8.37
C LEU A 35 -7.07 -8.86 -8.66
N GLY A 36 -6.39 -9.96 -8.40
CA GLY A 36 -4.94 -10.09 -8.58
C GLY A 36 -4.45 -9.92 -10.02
N GLY A 37 -5.32 -10.06 -11.01
CA GLY A 37 -5.02 -9.84 -12.43
C GLY A 37 -5.24 -8.40 -12.92
N VAL A 38 -5.79 -7.52 -12.10
CA VAL A 38 -5.99 -6.11 -12.42
C VAL A 38 -4.63 -5.41 -12.48
N HIS A 39 -4.38 -4.63 -13.53
CA HIS A 39 -3.10 -3.93 -13.66
C HIS A 39 -3.02 -2.70 -12.74
N THR A 40 -4.05 -1.86 -12.75
CA THR A 40 -4.14 -0.67 -11.91
C THR A 40 -5.39 -0.75 -11.05
N LEU A 41 -5.22 -0.83 -9.74
CA LEU A 41 -6.30 -1.05 -8.78
C LEU A 41 -6.28 0.02 -7.67
N ASP A 42 -7.40 0.71 -7.53
CA ASP A 42 -7.61 1.66 -6.44
C ASP A 42 -8.69 1.14 -5.48
N LEU A 43 -8.24 0.78 -4.28
CA LEU A 43 -9.06 0.35 -3.15
C LEU A 43 -9.01 1.35 -1.99
N SER A 44 -8.59 2.59 -2.25
CA SER A 44 -8.43 3.57 -1.19
C SER A 44 -9.72 3.75 -0.39
N ARG A 45 -9.59 3.83 0.93
CA ARG A 45 -10.70 3.98 1.89
C ARG A 45 -11.72 2.83 1.90
N CYS A 46 -11.41 1.69 1.28
CA CYS A 46 -12.22 0.48 1.42
C CYS A 46 -11.99 -0.12 2.81
N ALA A 47 -12.76 0.32 3.80
CA ALA A 47 -12.53 -0.04 5.20
C ALA A 47 -12.72 -1.54 5.50
N GLY A 48 -13.45 -2.26 4.66
CA GLY A 48 -13.68 -3.70 4.81
C GLY A 48 -12.55 -4.58 4.26
N VAL A 49 -11.62 -4.01 3.49
CA VAL A 49 -10.51 -4.78 2.92
C VAL A 49 -9.46 -5.02 4.00
N VAL A 50 -9.17 -6.29 4.25
CA VAL A 50 -8.18 -6.76 5.24
C VAL A 50 -7.15 -7.66 4.57
N ASP A 51 -7.59 -8.69 3.86
CA ASP A 51 -6.74 -9.65 3.17
C ASP A 51 -6.40 -9.15 1.77
N VAL A 52 -5.13 -8.80 1.56
CA VAL A 52 -4.59 -8.34 0.27
C VAL A 52 -3.60 -9.34 -0.33
N SER A 53 -3.57 -10.57 0.18
CA SER A 53 -2.59 -11.60 -0.21
C SER A 53 -2.66 -11.97 -1.70
N ALA A 54 -3.83 -11.81 -2.34
CA ALA A 54 -4.01 -12.09 -3.77
C ALA A 54 -3.52 -10.94 -4.69
N LEU A 55 -3.14 -9.78 -4.15
CA LEU A 55 -2.89 -8.58 -4.94
C LEU A 55 -1.43 -8.38 -5.35
N GLY A 56 -0.55 -9.32 -5.07
CA GLY A 56 0.88 -9.23 -5.38
C GLY A 56 1.22 -9.10 -6.87
N GLY A 57 0.31 -9.49 -7.76
CA GLY A 57 0.47 -9.34 -9.21
C GLY A 57 -0.01 -8.00 -9.78
N VAL A 58 -0.65 -7.17 -8.98
CA VAL A 58 -1.10 -5.83 -9.41
C VAL A 58 0.11 -4.93 -9.61
N HIS A 59 0.16 -4.21 -10.73
CA HIS A 59 1.28 -3.31 -11.01
C HIS A 59 1.22 -2.01 -10.21
N THR A 60 0.06 -1.36 -10.21
CA THR A 60 -0.17 -0.12 -9.45
C THR A 60 -1.34 -0.33 -8.50
N LEU A 61 -1.07 -0.28 -7.19
CA LEU A 61 -2.03 -0.57 -6.14
C LEU A 61 -2.13 0.59 -5.15
N ASN A 62 -3.35 1.10 -4.98
CA ASN A 62 -3.65 2.11 -3.97
C ASN A 62 -4.52 1.50 -2.87
N LEU A 63 -3.95 1.40 -1.67
CA LEU A 63 -4.60 0.94 -0.44
C LEU A 63 -4.65 2.06 0.61
N SER A 64 -4.50 3.32 0.20
CA SER A 64 -4.45 4.43 1.16
C SER A 64 -5.70 4.46 2.03
N TRP A 65 -5.49 4.66 3.34
CA TRP A 65 -6.54 4.67 4.36
C TRP A 65 -7.29 3.34 4.55
N CYS A 66 -6.82 2.23 3.99
CA CYS A 66 -7.34 0.90 4.31
C CYS A 66 -6.85 0.48 5.69
N ARG A 67 -7.59 0.87 6.72
CA ARG A 67 -7.18 0.71 8.12
C ARG A 67 -7.16 -0.74 8.61
N GLY A 68 -7.84 -1.63 7.91
CA GLY A 68 -7.87 -3.06 8.22
C GLY A 68 -6.68 -3.84 7.65
N VAL A 69 -5.92 -3.25 6.74
CA VAL A 69 -4.75 -3.89 6.15
C VAL A 69 -3.59 -3.86 7.16
N VAL A 70 -3.08 -5.05 7.48
CA VAL A 70 -1.95 -5.26 8.41
C VAL A 70 -0.84 -6.02 7.72
N ASP A 71 -1.14 -7.15 7.11
CA ASP A 71 -0.17 -8.01 6.44
C ASP A 71 -0.02 -7.59 4.96
N VAL A 72 1.14 -7.07 4.63
CA VAL A 72 1.52 -6.64 3.27
C VAL A 72 2.63 -7.51 2.67
N SER A 73 2.90 -8.66 3.27
CA SER A 73 4.00 -9.55 2.88
C SER A 73 3.90 -10.07 1.44
N ALA A 74 2.69 -10.16 0.88
CA ALA A 74 2.46 -10.58 -0.49
C ALA A 74 2.67 -9.48 -1.53
N LEU A 75 2.88 -8.22 -1.13
CA LEU A 75 2.87 -7.06 -2.02
C LEU A 75 4.25 -6.66 -2.56
N GLY A 76 5.29 -7.43 -2.28
CA GLY A 76 6.66 -7.12 -2.71
C GLY A 76 6.87 -7.07 -4.23
N GLY A 77 5.99 -7.68 -5.02
CA GLY A 77 6.02 -7.64 -6.48
C GLY A 77 5.27 -6.47 -7.11
N VAL A 78 4.55 -5.67 -6.33
CA VAL A 78 3.84 -4.47 -6.81
C VAL A 78 4.87 -3.41 -7.19
N HIS A 79 4.72 -2.78 -8.36
CA HIS A 79 5.65 -1.75 -8.81
C HIS A 79 5.41 -0.42 -8.09
N THR A 80 4.17 0.04 -8.05
CA THR A 80 3.78 1.28 -7.37
C THR A 80 2.74 0.95 -6.30
N LEU A 81 3.10 1.16 -5.03
CA LEU A 81 2.26 0.80 -3.89
C LEU A 81 2.03 2.03 -3.00
N ASN A 82 0.78 2.36 -2.80
CA ASN A 82 0.37 3.43 -1.89
C ASN A 82 -0.31 2.82 -0.65
N LEU A 83 0.35 2.95 0.50
CA LEU A 83 -0.14 2.53 1.82
C LEU A 83 -0.35 3.73 2.75
N PHE A 84 -0.51 4.94 2.19
CA PHE A 84 -0.70 6.16 2.98
C PHE A 84 -1.79 5.98 4.03
N GLY A 85 -1.47 6.24 5.29
CA GLY A 85 -2.44 6.18 6.37
C GLY A 85 -2.89 4.78 6.80
N CYS A 86 -2.25 3.71 6.29
CA CYS A 86 -2.49 2.33 6.73
C CYS A 86 -1.85 2.11 8.11
N ARG A 87 -2.57 2.47 9.16
CA ARG A 87 -2.02 2.52 10.53
C ARG A 87 -1.75 1.14 11.13
N GLY A 88 -2.33 0.09 10.57
CA GLY A 88 -2.12 -1.29 11.00
C GLY A 88 -0.86 -1.92 10.43
N VAL A 89 -0.25 -1.32 9.42
CA VAL A 89 0.97 -1.83 8.80
C VAL A 89 2.16 -1.54 9.71
N VAL A 90 2.90 -2.59 10.07
CA VAL A 90 4.09 -2.53 10.93
C VAL A 90 5.29 -3.14 10.23
N ASP A 91 5.16 -4.37 9.72
CA ASP A 91 6.21 -5.10 9.03
C ASP A 91 6.19 -4.80 7.54
N VAL A 92 7.22 -4.11 7.07
CA VAL A 92 7.42 -3.75 5.66
C VAL A 92 8.64 -4.46 5.04
N SER A 93 9.14 -5.50 5.69
CA SER A 93 10.36 -6.21 5.28
C SER A 93 10.24 -6.86 3.89
N ALA A 94 9.04 -7.20 3.43
CA ALA A 94 8.79 -7.77 2.11
C ALA A 94 8.75 -6.73 0.98
N LEU A 95 8.76 -5.44 1.27
CA LEU A 95 8.49 -4.37 0.30
C LEU A 95 9.75 -3.80 -0.37
N GLY A 96 10.90 -4.35 -0.12
CA GLY A 96 12.18 -3.86 -0.68
C GLY A 96 12.28 -3.90 -2.21
N GLY A 97 11.46 -4.72 -2.88
CA GLY A 97 11.40 -4.79 -4.34
C GLY A 97 10.41 -3.81 -5.00
N VAL A 98 9.62 -3.10 -4.23
CA VAL A 98 8.68 -2.08 -4.73
C VAL A 98 9.47 -0.89 -5.27
N HIS A 99 9.11 -0.41 -6.47
CA HIS A 99 9.81 0.73 -7.08
C HIS A 99 9.41 2.06 -6.44
N THR A 100 8.11 2.31 -6.33
CA THR A 100 7.55 3.52 -5.70
C THR A 100 6.65 3.11 -4.54
N LEU A 101 7.00 3.53 -3.33
CA LEU A 101 6.33 3.15 -2.09
C LEU A 101 5.99 4.38 -1.25
N ASP A 102 4.71 4.54 -0.92
CA ASP A 102 4.25 5.56 0.02
C ASP A 102 3.75 4.90 1.31
N LEU A 103 4.49 5.11 2.39
CA LEU A 103 4.18 4.69 3.76
C LEU A 103 3.86 5.88 4.66
N SER A 104 3.62 7.05 4.09
CA SER A 104 3.35 8.25 4.88
C SER A 104 2.17 8.02 5.84
N HIS A 105 2.29 8.53 7.06
CA HIS A 105 1.31 8.34 8.14
C HIS A 105 1.10 6.89 8.61
N CYS A 106 1.95 5.95 8.20
CA CYS A 106 1.99 4.59 8.76
C CYS A 106 2.72 4.62 10.11
N ARG A 107 2.01 4.95 11.17
CA ARG A 107 2.61 5.21 12.49
C ARG A 107 3.20 3.98 13.17
N GLY A 108 2.83 2.79 12.71
CA GLY A 108 3.34 1.52 13.23
C GLY A 108 4.67 1.10 12.61
N VAL A 109 5.07 1.73 11.50
CA VAL A 109 6.33 1.40 10.83
C VAL A 109 7.49 2.00 11.61
N VAL A 110 8.45 1.16 11.98
CA VAL A 110 9.66 1.51 12.73
C VAL A 110 10.91 1.07 11.98
N ASP A 111 10.97 -0.20 11.58
CA ASP A 111 12.10 -0.79 10.88
C ASP A 111 11.92 -0.66 9.37
N VAL A 112 12.78 0.14 8.75
CA VAL A 112 12.83 0.38 7.29
C VAL A 112 14.10 -0.17 6.65
N SER A 113 14.84 -1.03 7.36
CA SER A 113 16.13 -1.55 6.91
C SER A 113 16.06 -2.35 5.61
N ALA A 114 14.91 -2.95 5.28
CA ALA A 114 14.69 -3.68 4.02
C ALA A 114 14.39 -2.79 2.81
N LEU A 115 14.18 -1.48 3.00
CA LEU A 115 13.67 -0.59 1.96
C LEU A 115 14.76 0.13 1.15
N GLY A 116 16.01 -0.18 1.36
CA GLY A 116 17.13 0.48 0.66
C GLY A 116 17.14 0.31 -0.86
N GLY A 117 16.45 -0.68 -1.40
CA GLY A 117 16.30 -0.90 -2.84
C GLY A 117 15.11 -0.18 -3.49
N VAL A 118 14.25 0.46 -2.71
CA VAL A 118 13.12 1.25 -3.23
C VAL A 118 13.65 2.50 -3.93
N HIS A 119 13.13 2.79 -5.12
CA HIS A 119 13.57 3.98 -5.87
C HIS A 119 13.00 5.27 -5.31
N THR A 120 11.69 5.31 -5.11
CA THR A 120 10.99 6.46 -4.52
C THR A 120 10.26 6.01 -3.25
N LEU A 121 10.65 6.56 -2.11
CA LEU A 121 10.12 6.19 -0.79
C LEU A 121 9.63 7.43 -0.05
N ARG A 122 8.38 7.36 0.41
CA ARG A 122 7.77 8.39 1.26
C ARG A 122 7.47 7.82 2.64
N LEU A 123 8.03 8.48 3.66
CA LEU A 123 7.90 8.14 5.07
C LEU A 123 7.46 9.36 5.90
N SER A 124 6.79 10.33 5.28
CA SER A 124 6.38 11.52 6.00
C SER A 124 5.44 11.17 7.15
N HIS A 125 5.59 11.85 8.28
CA HIS A 125 4.81 11.60 9.49
C HIS A 125 4.92 10.16 10.08
N CYS A 126 5.93 9.39 9.69
CA CYS A 126 6.26 8.10 10.32
C CYS A 126 7.10 8.34 11.57
N ALA A 127 6.45 8.68 12.67
CA ALA A 127 7.14 9.09 13.89
C ALA A 127 8.00 7.98 14.54
N GLY A 128 7.73 6.71 14.22
CA GLY A 128 8.50 5.56 14.72
C GLY A 128 9.79 5.31 13.96
N VAL A 129 9.94 5.90 12.77
CA VAL A 129 11.17 5.73 11.97
C VAL A 129 12.23 6.69 12.47
N VAL A 130 13.28 6.14 13.08
CA VAL A 130 14.40 6.91 13.65
C VAL A 130 15.73 6.55 12.98
N ASP A 131 15.92 5.29 12.58
CA ASP A 131 17.12 4.80 11.90
C ASP A 131 16.84 4.69 10.38
N VAL A 132 17.55 5.48 9.61
CA VAL A 132 17.45 5.52 8.14
C VAL A 132 18.77 5.17 7.47
N SER A 133 19.68 4.55 8.21
CA SER A 133 21.05 4.23 7.72
C SER A 133 21.03 3.32 6.49
N ALA A 134 20.02 2.46 6.33
CA ALA A 134 19.87 1.57 5.18
C ALA A 134 19.32 2.27 3.92
N LEU A 135 18.85 3.51 4.00
CA LEU A 135 18.13 4.19 2.92
C LEU A 135 19.02 5.01 1.97
N GLY A 136 20.35 4.91 2.11
CA GLY A 136 21.27 5.68 1.29
C GLY A 136 21.20 5.40 -0.23
N GLY A 137 20.66 4.24 -0.63
CA GLY A 137 20.45 3.89 -2.03
C GLY A 137 19.11 4.36 -2.63
N VAL A 138 18.22 4.90 -1.82
CA VAL A 138 16.92 5.42 -2.28
C VAL A 138 17.14 6.70 -3.08
N HIS A 139 16.62 6.74 -4.32
CA HIS A 139 16.83 7.89 -5.20
C HIS A 139 16.02 9.13 -4.76
N THR A 140 14.75 8.94 -4.42
CA THR A 140 13.89 10.02 -3.91
C THR A 140 13.33 9.59 -2.55
N LEU A 141 13.68 10.33 -1.50
CA LEU A 141 13.31 10.01 -0.12
C LEU A 141 12.64 11.22 0.54
N ASP A 142 11.41 11.03 1.01
CA ASP A 142 10.68 12.01 1.82
C ASP A 142 10.59 11.54 3.27
N LEU A 143 11.28 12.24 4.15
CA LEU A 143 11.30 12.03 5.61
C LEU A 143 10.66 13.21 6.36
N SER A 144 9.88 14.02 5.68
CA SER A 144 9.30 15.21 6.30
C SER A 144 8.46 14.82 7.53
N ARG A 145 8.72 15.50 8.65
CA ARG A 145 8.03 15.24 9.93
C ARG A 145 8.19 13.80 10.47
N ALA A 146 9.14 13.03 9.98
CA ALA A 146 9.62 11.83 10.66
C ALA A 146 10.61 12.23 11.79
N CYS A 147 10.67 11.42 12.85
CA CYS A 147 11.56 11.68 13.99
C CYS A 147 12.98 11.14 13.74
N VAL A 148 13.53 11.42 12.57
CA VAL A 148 14.84 10.89 12.17
C VAL A 148 15.96 11.52 12.98
N GLN A 149 16.84 10.69 13.54
CA GLN A 149 18.12 11.13 14.10
C GLN A 149 19.19 11.03 12.99
N VAL A 150 19.75 12.17 12.67
CA VAL A 150 20.84 12.27 11.69
C VAL A 150 22.17 12.28 12.39
#